data_87aa24fe4e1b0eb49ec0e50bfb09e389
#
_entry.id   87aa24fe4e1b0eb49ec0e50bfb09e389
#
_cell.length_a   1.000
_cell.length_b   1.000
_cell.length_c   1.000
_cell.angle_alpha   90.00
_cell.angle_beta   90.00
_cell.angle_gamma   90.00
#
_symmetry.space_group_name_H-M   'P 1'
#
loop_
_entity.id
_entity.type
_entity.pdbx_description
1 polymer ?
#
loop_
_entity_poly.entity_id
_entity_poly.type
_entity_poly.pdbx_seq_one_letter_code
_entity_poly.pdbx_strand_id
1 'polypeptide(L)'
;KAREELAAAVPVMDVWELAQGEVATAQAQWFAELFVSDPDPDQVAAYGRALLACKSHFRFQPPDFQVFSAETVEKRLAEQKSREEREALIAGGAAFFRLLWEVACKKRSLPPPSARSGAESGSEWPAPEVADRLKELLRARMIDPESQEHETLWHMLSKGLPDVLHLP
;
A
#
# COMPACT_ATOMS: atom_id res chain seq x y z
N LYS A 1 2.49 -22.33 -15.85
CA LYS A 1 2.17 -23.13 -14.65
C LYS A 1 3.45 -23.63 -13.96
N ALA A 2 4.24 -24.51 -14.58
CA ALA A 2 5.49 -25.05 -13.98
C ALA A 2 6.49 -23.93 -13.60
N ARG A 3 6.70 -22.94 -14.47
CA ARG A 3 7.62 -21.79 -14.19
C ARG A 3 7.10 -20.84 -13.12
N GLU A 4 5.81 -20.75 -12.88
CA GLU A 4 5.22 -19.97 -11.80
C GLU A 4 5.40 -20.67 -10.46
N GLU A 5 5.25 -22.00 -10.45
CA GLU A 5 5.49 -22.82 -9.28
C GLU A 5 6.96 -22.78 -8.87
N LEU A 6 7.89 -22.82 -9.84
CA LEU A 6 9.32 -22.64 -9.60
C LEU A 6 9.64 -21.23 -9.05
N ALA A 7 9.02 -20.18 -9.60
CA ALA A 7 9.24 -18.81 -9.13
C ALA A 7 8.70 -18.60 -7.70
N ALA A 8 7.59 -19.25 -7.34
CA ALA A 8 7.04 -19.18 -5.98
C ALA A 8 7.90 -19.93 -4.95
N ALA A 9 8.71 -20.90 -5.38
CA ALA A 9 9.62 -21.65 -4.52
C ALA A 9 10.96 -20.94 -4.28
N VAL A 10 11.27 -19.85 -4.98
CA VAL A 10 12.53 -19.11 -4.83
C VAL A 10 12.55 -18.39 -3.48
N PRO A 11 13.56 -18.63 -2.61
CA PRO A 11 13.69 -17.96 -1.31
C PRO A 11 14.24 -16.53 -1.49
N VAL A 12 13.39 -15.61 -1.99
CA VAL A 12 13.81 -14.25 -2.39
C VAL A 12 14.48 -13.47 -1.26
N MET A 13 14.05 -13.68 -0.01
CA MET A 13 14.64 -13.00 1.15
C MET A 13 16.06 -13.50 1.42
N ASP A 14 16.28 -14.82 1.37
CA ASP A 14 17.61 -15.40 1.56
C ASP A 14 18.56 -14.97 0.41
N VAL A 15 18.03 -14.90 -0.83
CA VAL A 15 18.76 -14.35 -1.98
C VAL A 15 19.20 -12.91 -1.72
N TRP A 16 18.30 -12.07 -1.17
CA TRP A 16 18.63 -10.70 -0.85
C TRP A 16 19.65 -10.59 0.29
N GLU A 17 19.48 -11.37 1.36
CA GLU A 17 20.41 -11.40 2.49
C GLU A 17 21.83 -11.76 2.06
N LEU A 18 21.99 -12.72 1.15
CA LEU A 18 23.28 -13.10 0.61
C LEU A 18 23.85 -12.06 -0.38
N ALA A 19 22.99 -11.46 -1.17
CA ALA A 19 23.39 -10.51 -2.20
C ALA A 19 23.72 -9.11 -1.66
N GLN A 20 23.04 -8.69 -0.58
CA GLN A 20 23.30 -7.37 0.02
C GLN A 20 24.72 -7.30 0.56
N GLY A 21 25.48 -6.30 0.12
CA GLY A 21 26.86 -6.12 0.51
C GLY A 21 27.89 -6.88 -0.36
N GLU A 22 27.46 -7.90 -1.11
CA GLU A 22 28.30 -8.62 -2.08
C GLU A 22 28.30 -7.91 -3.43
N VAL A 23 27.09 -7.60 -3.94
CA VAL A 23 26.95 -6.97 -5.26
C VAL A 23 25.92 -5.84 -5.21
N ALA A 24 26.19 -4.76 -5.94
CA ALA A 24 25.23 -3.69 -6.15
C ALA A 24 24.22 -4.02 -7.27
N THR A 25 24.70 -4.72 -8.29
CA THR A 25 23.91 -5.17 -9.46
C THR A 25 24.40 -6.53 -9.94
N ALA A 26 23.50 -7.40 -10.34
CA ALA A 26 23.81 -8.69 -10.95
C ALA A 26 22.69 -9.18 -11.87
N GLN A 27 23.00 -10.13 -12.75
CA GLN A 27 22.02 -10.79 -13.61
C GLN A 27 21.27 -11.91 -12.87
N ALA A 28 20.09 -12.28 -13.36
CA ALA A 28 19.29 -13.34 -12.78
C ALA A 28 20.02 -14.68 -12.61
N GLN A 29 20.94 -14.97 -13.53
CA GLN A 29 21.78 -16.16 -13.46
C GLN A 29 22.65 -16.16 -12.20
N TRP A 30 23.32 -15.05 -11.87
CA TRP A 30 24.15 -14.94 -10.69
C TRP A 30 23.38 -15.25 -9.39
N PHE A 31 22.14 -14.73 -9.28
CA PHE A 31 21.30 -15.01 -8.12
C PHE A 31 20.85 -16.49 -8.06
N ALA A 32 20.62 -17.13 -9.20
CA ALA A 32 20.30 -18.56 -9.24
C ALA A 32 21.50 -19.42 -8.83
N GLU A 33 22.71 -19.04 -9.22
CA GLU A 33 23.97 -19.74 -8.89
C GLU A 33 24.30 -19.70 -7.39
N LEU A 34 23.72 -18.76 -6.62
CA LEU A 34 23.88 -18.75 -5.16
C LEU A 34 23.27 -19.99 -4.47
N PHE A 35 22.25 -20.60 -5.08
CA PHE A 35 21.49 -21.71 -4.48
C PHE A 35 21.54 -22.99 -5.30
N VAL A 36 21.82 -22.89 -6.59
CA VAL A 36 21.79 -24.02 -7.51
C VAL A 36 23.10 -24.07 -8.28
N SER A 37 23.83 -25.18 -8.15
CA SER A 37 25.01 -25.43 -8.98
C SER A 37 24.57 -25.72 -10.41
N ASP A 38 24.95 -24.89 -11.37
CA ASP A 38 24.60 -25.02 -12.78
C ASP A 38 23.07 -24.94 -13.04
N PRO A 39 22.46 -23.74 -12.79
CA PRO A 39 21.02 -23.58 -12.95
C PRO A 39 20.60 -23.66 -14.42
N ASP A 40 19.55 -24.42 -14.71
CA ASP A 40 18.97 -24.48 -16.03
C ASP A 40 18.25 -23.17 -16.43
N PRO A 41 17.97 -22.94 -17.74
CA PRO A 41 17.30 -21.70 -18.18
C PRO A 41 15.92 -21.44 -17.55
N ASP A 42 15.20 -22.50 -17.16
CA ASP A 42 13.89 -22.36 -16.51
C ASP A 42 14.04 -21.94 -15.05
N GLN A 43 15.07 -22.42 -14.36
CA GLN A 43 15.46 -21.97 -13.02
C GLN A 43 15.91 -20.51 -13.04
N VAL A 44 16.81 -20.13 -13.94
CA VAL A 44 17.24 -18.72 -14.09
C VAL A 44 16.03 -17.81 -14.36
N ALA A 45 15.11 -18.23 -15.23
CA ALA A 45 13.89 -17.48 -15.51
C ALA A 45 12.95 -17.40 -14.28
N ALA A 46 12.92 -18.44 -13.44
CA ALA A 46 12.15 -18.46 -12.20
C ALA A 46 12.71 -17.44 -11.18
N TYR A 47 14.04 -17.42 -10.99
CA TYR A 47 14.71 -16.42 -10.17
C TYR A 47 14.44 -14.99 -10.70
N GLY A 48 14.62 -14.74 -12.00
CA GLY A 48 14.32 -13.44 -12.60
C GLY A 48 12.89 -12.97 -12.33
N ARG A 49 11.89 -13.85 -12.42
CA ARG A 49 10.49 -13.53 -12.12
C ARG A 49 10.24 -13.25 -10.63
N ALA A 50 10.84 -14.06 -9.76
CA ALA A 50 10.72 -13.86 -8.32
C ALA A 50 11.33 -12.52 -7.89
N LEU A 51 12.50 -12.15 -8.41
CA LEU A 51 13.14 -10.86 -8.16
C LEU A 51 12.31 -9.69 -8.71
N LEU A 52 11.71 -9.83 -9.92
CA LEU A 52 10.81 -8.83 -10.49
C LEU A 52 9.56 -8.57 -9.63
N ALA A 53 9.05 -9.61 -8.98
CA ALA A 53 7.92 -9.49 -8.07
C ALA A 53 8.27 -8.77 -6.76
N CYS A 54 9.52 -8.92 -6.28
CA CYS A 54 10.00 -8.34 -5.02
C CYS A 54 10.57 -6.92 -5.19
N LYS A 55 9.70 -5.98 -5.55
CA LYS A 55 10.06 -4.57 -5.83
C LYS A 55 10.61 -3.79 -4.64
N SER A 56 10.42 -4.27 -3.42
CA SER A 56 10.94 -3.65 -2.21
C SER A 56 12.44 -3.83 -2.05
N HIS A 57 12.98 -4.98 -2.46
CA HIS A 57 14.37 -5.38 -2.26
C HIS A 57 15.22 -5.32 -3.53
N PHE A 58 14.56 -5.43 -4.70
CA PHE A 58 15.23 -5.43 -6.00
C PHE A 58 14.58 -4.44 -6.97
N ARG A 59 15.40 -3.94 -7.89
CA ARG A 59 14.95 -3.12 -9.03
C ARG A 59 15.55 -3.66 -10.31
N PHE A 60 14.69 -4.00 -11.26
CA PHE A 60 15.14 -4.42 -12.58
C PHE A 60 15.67 -3.20 -13.38
N GLN A 61 16.93 -3.28 -13.79
CA GLN A 61 17.60 -2.36 -14.70
C GLN A 61 18.25 -3.18 -15.80
N PRO A 62 17.56 -3.39 -16.93
CA PRO A 62 18.01 -4.34 -17.95
C PRO A 62 19.46 -4.17 -18.34
N PRO A 63 20.26 -5.26 -18.41
CA PRO A 63 19.90 -6.66 -18.17
C PRO A 63 19.95 -7.10 -16.70
N ASP A 64 20.34 -6.21 -15.78
CA ASP A 64 20.69 -6.52 -14.41
C ASP A 64 19.57 -6.19 -13.42
N PHE A 65 19.68 -6.76 -12.22
CA PHE A 65 18.88 -6.40 -11.04
C PHE A 65 19.78 -5.62 -10.07
N GLN A 66 19.32 -4.46 -9.67
CA GLN A 66 19.91 -3.70 -8.58
C GLN A 66 19.43 -4.27 -7.25
N VAL A 67 20.36 -4.53 -6.33
CA VAL A 67 20.09 -4.96 -4.97
C VAL A 67 20.01 -3.73 -4.06
N PHE A 68 18.93 -3.56 -3.32
CA PHE A 68 18.83 -2.47 -2.37
C PHE A 68 19.49 -2.83 -1.03
N SER A 69 20.16 -1.85 -0.43
CA SER A 69 20.68 -1.96 0.94
C SER A 69 19.54 -2.09 1.96
N ALA A 70 19.83 -2.66 3.14
CA ALA A 70 18.87 -2.79 4.23
C ALA A 70 18.22 -1.46 4.60
N GLU A 71 18.98 -0.38 4.71
CA GLU A 71 18.49 0.97 4.96
C GLU A 71 17.49 1.45 3.89
N THR A 72 17.80 1.20 2.62
CA THR A 72 16.92 1.56 1.50
C THR A 72 15.63 0.76 1.53
N VAL A 73 15.71 -0.54 1.85
CA VAL A 73 14.55 -1.42 1.97
C VAL A 73 13.64 -0.96 3.11
N GLU A 74 14.22 -0.70 4.29
CA GLU A 74 13.48 -0.22 5.47
C GLU A 74 12.73 1.09 5.15
N LYS A 75 13.40 2.06 4.54
CA LYS A 75 12.78 3.32 4.11
C LYS A 75 11.64 3.10 3.14
N ARG A 76 11.81 2.24 2.13
CA ARG A 76 10.77 1.94 1.14
C ARG A 76 9.56 1.23 1.74
N LEU A 77 9.77 0.30 2.67
CA LEU A 77 8.70 -0.37 3.38
C LEU A 77 7.94 0.59 4.29
N ALA A 78 8.63 1.49 4.98
CA ALA A 78 8.01 2.53 5.79
C ALA A 78 7.18 3.50 4.93
N GLU A 79 7.69 3.94 3.77
CA GLU A 79 6.97 4.78 2.82
C GLU A 79 5.74 4.06 2.24
N GLN A 80 5.87 2.77 1.91
CA GLN A 80 4.76 1.97 1.41
C GLN A 80 3.67 1.84 2.47
N LYS A 81 4.03 1.49 3.71
CA LYS A 81 3.10 1.39 4.83
C LYS A 81 2.37 2.71 5.09
N SER A 82 3.10 3.82 5.12
CA SER A 82 2.51 5.16 5.29
C SER A 82 1.51 5.49 4.16
N ARG A 83 1.81 5.10 2.92
CA ARG A 83 0.90 5.29 1.79
C ARG A 83 -0.36 4.44 1.92
N GLU A 84 -0.21 3.16 2.28
CA GLU A 84 -1.34 2.24 2.48
C GLU A 84 -2.25 2.73 3.62
N GLU A 85 -1.68 3.19 4.73
CA GLU A 85 -2.40 3.78 5.85
C GLU A 85 -3.17 5.05 5.42
N ARG A 86 -2.53 5.92 4.62
CA ARG A 86 -3.18 7.11 4.07
C ARG A 86 -4.32 6.76 3.11
N GLU A 87 -4.12 5.79 2.22
CA GLU A 87 -5.15 5.34 1.29
C GLU A 87 -6.34 4.70 2.01
N ALA A 88 -6.09 3.90 3.03
CA ALA A 88 -7.11 3.31 3.89
C ALA A 88 -7.91 4.39 4.64
N LEU A 89 -7.21 5.40 5.19
CA LEU A 89 -7.83 6.55 5.84
C LEU A 89 -8.72 7.34 4.88
N ILE A 90 -8.25 7.61 3.66
CA ILE A 90 -9.03 8.32 2.63
C ILE A 90 -10.26 7.50 2.23
N ALA A 91 -10.11 6.20 2.03
CA ALA A 91 -11.23 5.34 1.66
C ALA A 91 -12.28 5.24 2.79
N GLY A 92 -11.84 5.06 4.04
CA GLY A 92 -12.72 5.04 5.21
C GLY A 92 -13.44 6.38 5.43
N GLY A 93 -12.72 7.49 5.29
CA GLY A 93 -13.30 8.83 5.37
C GLY A 93 -14.30 9.12 4.24
N ALA A 94 -14.01 8.69 3.01
CA ALA A 94 -14.90 8.83 1.88
C ALA A 94 -16.23 8.08 2.09
N ALA A 95 -16.17 6.85 2.57
CA ALA A 95 -17.36 6.05 2.90
C ALA A 95 -18.21 6.73 3.99
N PHE A 96 -17.55 7.25 5.03
CA PHE A 96 -18.20 7.95 6.13
C PHE A 96 -18.91 9.24 5.67
N PHE A 97 -18.25 10.06 4.87
CA PHE A 97 -18.86 11.29 4.34
C PHE A 97 -20.03 10.98 3.41
N ARG A 98 -19.94 9.93 2.60
CA ARG A 98 -21.05 9.46 1.77
C ARG A 98 -22.26 9.06 2.63
N LEU A 99 -22.05 8.28 3.69
CA LEU A 99 -23.09 7.91 4.62
C LEU A 99 -23.76 9.13 5.25
N LEU A 100 -22.96 10.09 5.75
CA LEU A 100 -23.49 11.33 6.35
C LEU A 100 -24.32 12.13 5.35
N TRP A 101 -23.87 12.22 4.10
CA TRP A 101 -24.59 12.89 3.02
C TRP A 101 -25.92 12.22 2.69
N GLU A 102 -25.93 10.89 2.58
CA GLU A 102 -27.16 10.12 2.36
C GLU A 102 -28.18 10.31 3.49
N VAL A 103 -27.70 10.35 4.72
CA VAL A 103 -28.53 10.64 5.90
C VAL A 103 -29.07 12.08 5.86
N ALA A 104 -28.23 13.06 5.53
CA ALA A 104 -28.64 14.44 5.41
C ALA A 104 -29.68 14.65 4.29
N CYS A 105 -29.54 13.94 3.19
CA CYS A 105 -30.52 13.92 2.10
C CYS A 105 -31.77 13.08 2.40
N LYS A 106 -31.92 12.52 3.61
CA LYS A 106 -33.00 11.62 4.02
C LYS A 106 -33.16 10.36 3.14
N LYS A 107 -32.11 9.98 2.41
CA LYS A 107 -32.06 8.75 1.62
C LYS A 107 -31.80 7.52 2.49
N ARG A 108 -31.27 7.72 3.69
CA ARG A 108 -30.90 6.67 4.62
C ARG A 108 -31.06 7.13 6.08
N SER A 109 -31.31 6.19 6.98
CA SER A 109 -31.31 6.44 8.42
C SER A 109 -29.90 6.29 9.00
N LEU A 110 -29.60 7.07 10.05
CA LEU A 110 -28.36 6.89 10.82
C LEU A 110 -28.31 5.46 11.40
N PRO A 111 -27.17 4.78 11.35
CA PRO A 111 -26.98 3.52 12.03
C PRO A 111 -27.32 3.63 13.52
N PRO A 112 -27.85 2.57 14.16
CA PRO A 112 -28.12 2.59 15.59
C PRO A 112 -26.83 2.79 16.41
N PRO A 113 -26.91 3.31 17.65
CA PRO A 113 -25.71 3.58 18.45
C PRO A 113 -24.77 2.39 18.64
N SER A 114 -25.32 1.17 18.70
CA SER A 114 -24.56 -0.08 18.78
C SER A 114 -23.70 -0.34 17.56
N ALA A 115 -24.19 0.01 16.36
CA ALA A 115 -23.43 -0.14 15.11
C ALA A 115 -22.42 1.00 14.86
N ARG A 116 -22.46 2.08 15.65
CA ARG A 116 -21.51 3.21 15.55
C ARG A 116 -20.22 2.98 16.32
N SER A 117 -20.10 1.89 17.06
CA SER A 117 -18.87 1.54 17.80
C SER A 117 -17.71 1.14 16.89
N GLY A 118 -17.94 0.95 15.58
CA GLY A 118 -16.88 0.63 14.61
C GLY A 118 -16.23 -0.75 14.82
N ALA A 119 -16.79 -1.58 15.71
CA ALA A 119 -16.18 -2.86 16.09
C ALA A 119 -16.44 -4.00 15.09
N GLU A 120 -17.40 -3.84 14.16
CA GLU A 120 -17.73 -4.87 13.18
C GLU A 120 -17.02 -4.62 11.86
N SER A 121 -16.30 -5.63 11.40
CA SER A 121 -15.68 -5.64 10.06
C SER A 121 -16.77 -5.49 8.99
N GLY A 122 -16.69 -4.43 8.19
CA GLY A 122 -17.71 -4.11 7.17
C GLY A 122 -18.73 -3.03 7.59
N SER A 123 -18.61 -2.47 8.78
CA SER A 123 -19.42 -1.31 9.20
C SER A 123 -19.03 -0.09 8.35
N GLU A 124 -20.03 0.60 7.78
CA GLU A 124 -19.81 1.90 7.10
C GLU A 124 -19.47 3.02 8.10
N TRP A 125 -19.65 2.78 9.38
CA TRP A 125 -19.19 3.68 10.42
C TRP A 125 -17.68 3.48 10.65
N PRO A 126 -16.88 4.54 10.69
CA PRO A 126 -15.45 4.42 10.82
C PRO A 126 -15.03 3.79 12.14
N ALA A 127 -13.97 2.98 12.11
CA ALA A 127 -13.31 2.51 13.32
C ALA A 127 -12.90 3.70 14.21
N PRO A 128 -12.84 3.55 15.54
CA PRO A 128 -12.54 4.64 16.46
C PRO A 128 -11.28 5.43 16.10
N GLU A 129 -10.23 4.73 15.66
CA GLU A 129 -8.96 5.32 15.22
C GLU A 129 -9.14 6.24 14.00
N VAL A 130 -9.94 5.78 13.02
CA VAL A 130 -10.27 6.57 11.84
C VAL A 130 -11.15 7.76 12.21
N ALA A 131 -12.12 7.57 13.10
CA ALA A 131 -12.98 8.65 13.57
C ALA A 131 -12.20 9.75 14.31
N ASP A 132 -11.23 9.38 15.13
CA ASP A 132 -10.38 10.34 15.84
C ASP A 132 -9.45 11.07 14.87
N ARG A 133 -8.87 10.36 13.90
CA ARG A 133 -8.08 11.02 12.84
C ARG A 133 -8.91 11.96 11.98
N LEU A 134 -10.16 11.62 11.66
CA LEU A 134 -11.09 12.53 10.96
C LEU A 134 -11.37 13.80 11.76
N LYS A 135 -11.55 13.70 13.08
CA LYS A 135 -11.71 14.88 13.96
C LYS A 135 -10.46 15.77 13.95
N GLU A 136 -9.27 15.17 13.99
CA GLU A 136 -8.00 15.91 13.91
C GLU A 136 -7.88 16.66 12.60
N LEU A 137 -8.16 15.99 11.46
CA LEU A 137 -8.13 16.61 10.13
C LEU A 137 -9.12 17.77 10.02
N LEU A 138 -10.34 17.62 10.54
CA LEU A 138 -11.32 18.70 10.57
C LEU A 138 -10.87 19.86 11.44
N ARG A 139 -10.28 19.60 12.61
CA ARG A 139 -9.71 20.65 13.47
C ARG A 139 -8.56 21.37 12.79
N ALA A 140 -7.63 20.62 12.20
CA ALA A 140 -6.50 21.21 11.46
C ALA A 140 -7.00 22.13 10.33
N ARG A 141 -8.00 21.71 9.58
CA ARG A 141 -8.62 22.52 8.52
C ARG A 141 -9.29 23.79 9.05
N MET A 142 -9.86 23.75 10.26
CA MET A 142 -10.47 24.93 10.89
C MET A 142 -9.43 25.93 11.39
N ILE A 143 -8.25 25.44 11.82
CA ILE A 143 -7.17 26.29 12.37
C ILE A 143 -6.30 26.83 11.22
N ASP A 144 -5.89 25.98 10.30
CA ASP A 144 -5.04 26.31 9.17
C ASP A 144 -5.63 25.76 7.85
N PRO A 145 -6.32 26.60 7.07
CA PRO A 145 -6.94 26.22 5.81
C PRO A 145 -5.97 25.75 4.73
N GLU A 146 -4.70 26.11 4.82
CA GLU A 146 -3.68 25.78 3.82
C GLU A 146 -2.78 24.60 4.22
N SER A 147 -3.06 23.97 5.37
CA SER A 147 -2.28 22.83 5.86
C SER A 147 -2.31 21.63 4.87
N GLN A 148 -1.25 20.84 4.89
CA GLN A 148 -1.15 19.62 4.07
C GLN A 148 -2.29 18.62 4.35
N GLU A 149 -2.87 18.70 5.54
CA GLU A 149 -4.01 17.85 5.94
C GLU A 149 -5.31 18.24 5.20
N HIS A 150 -5.38 19.46 4.66
CA HIS A 150 -6.47 19.88 3.78
C HIS A 150 -6.57 19.01 2.51
N GLU A 151 -5.45 18.68 1.88
CA GLU A 151 -5.46 17.79 0.72
C GLU A 151 -6.05 16.42 1.04
N THR A 152 -5.70 15.86 2.19
CA THR A 152 -6.22 14.57 2.63
C THR A 152 -7.73 14.62 2.81
N LEU A 153 -8.25 15.65 3.46
CA LEU A 153 -9.68 15.89 3.63
C LEU A 153 -10.38 16.07 2.26
N TRP A 154 -9.78 16.85 1.36
CA TRP A 154 -10.30 17.04 0.00
C TRP A 154 -10.39 15.74 -0.78
N HIS A 155 -9.38 14.89 -0.69
CA HIS A 155 -9.39 13.55 -1.31
C HIS A 155 -10.49 12.65 -0.74
N MET A 156 -10.75 12.71 0.58
CA MET A 156 -11.87 11.98 1.19
C MET A 156 -13.20 12.47 0.64
N LEU A 157 -13.42 13.78 0.60
CA LEU A 157 -14.65 14.39 0.10
C LEU A 157 -14.85 14.09 -1.39
N SER A 158 -13.83 14.23 -2.22
CA SER A 158 -13.92 13.97 -3.67
C SER A 158 -14.21 12.50 -4.00
N LYS A 159 -13.69 11.56 -3.24
CA LYS A 159 -14.02 10.13 -3.39
C LYS A 159 -15.40 9.78 -2.82
N GLY A 160 -15.81 10.42 -1.74
CA GLY A 160 -17.08 10.15 -1.08
C GLY A 160 -18.28 10.84 -1.74
N LEU A 161 -18.10 12.04 -2.26
CA LEU A 161 -19.13 12.92 -2.76
C LEU A 161 -18.80 13.47 -4.18
N PRO A 162 -18.52 12.60 -5.17
CA PRO A 162 -18.07 13.06 -6.49
C PRO A 162 -19.13 13.93 -7.19
N ASP A 163 -20.41 13.63 -7.01
CA ASP A 163 -21.52 14.35 -7.68
C ASP A 163 -21.80 15.72 -7.05
N VAL A 164 -21.35 15.94 -5.81
CA VAL A 164 -21.58 17.20 -5.06
C VAL A 164 -20.47 18.20 -5.30
N LEU A 165 -19.22 17.72 -5.46
CA LEU A 165 -18.06 18.58 -5.64
C LEU A 165 -17.95 19.18 -7.05
N HIS A 166 -18.73 18.70 -7.99
CA HIS A 166 -18.84 19.22 -9.35
C HIS A 166 -20.03 20.16 -9.56
N LEU A 167 -20.79 20.46 -8.50
CA LEU A 167 -21.81 21.51 -8.56
C LEU A 167 -21.13 22.88 -8.65
N PRO A 168 -21.55 23.74 -9.60
CA PRO A 168 -20.99 25.07 -9.78
C PRO A 168 -21.21 25.99 -8.56
#